data_e8f87b7f5a3fcdd77afaf145e9dd028f
#
_entry.id   e8f87b7f5a3fcdd77afaf145e9dd028f
#
_cell.length_a   1.000
_cell.length_b   1.000
_cell.length_c   1.000
_cell.angle_alpha   90.00
_cell.angle_beta   90.00
_cell.angle_gamma   90.00
#
_symmetry.space_group_name_H-M   'P 1'
#
loop_
_entity.id
_entity.type
_entity.pdbx_description
1 polymer ?
#
loop_
_entity_poly.entity_id
_entity_poly.type
_entity_poly.pdbx_seq_one_letter_code
_entity_poly.pdbx_strand_id
1 'polypeptide(L)'
;MQLDTPLGQDETIQKEYEFSDSLLLFFLKSHFWLTNKRLIVNAPNVFLVIPTGNDTVTYPLRAIGGVKTKTELKFMSLMGGVALFLIGLSLIKSVGILLILLGVPSIIGAFRTLIVVASGGTGVVEYSHLPWEAGNAKKMIKELNQLIAEI
;
A
#
# COMPACT_ATOMS: atom_id res chain seq x y z
N MET A 1 -9.56 8.34 9.77
CA MET A 1 -9.66 9.49 8.83
C MET A 1 -11.09 9.53 8.33
N GLN A 2 -11.73 10.69 8.15
CA GLN A 2 -13.09 10.74 7.61
C GLN A 2 -13.05 10.59 6.09
N LEU A 3 -14.05 9.90 5.55
CA LEU A 3 -14.22 9.76 4.11
C LEU A 3 -14.63 11.12 3.52
N ASP A 4 -13.76 11.74 2.71
CA ASP A 4 -14.05 13.04 2.07
C ASP A 4 -14.98 12.92 0.84
N THR A 5 -15.18 11.69 0.36
CA THR A 5 -16.04 11.41 -0.80
C THR A 5 -17.48 11.18 -0.34
N PRO A 6 -18.46 11.96 -0.80
CA PRO A 6 -19.86 11.74 -0.44
C PRO A 6 -20.33 10.37 -0.93
N LEU A 7 -21.05 9.66 -0.07
CA LEU A 7 -21.68 8.40 -0.43
C LEU A 7 -22.91 8.69 -1.31
N GLY A 8 -23.13 7.83 -2.29
CA GLY A 8 -24.33 7.89 -3.15
C GLY A 8 -25.60 7.47 -2.39
N GLN A 9 -26.74 7.69 -3.04
CA GLN A 9 -28.03 7.24 -2.51
C GLN A 9 -28.01 5.70 -2.39
N ASP A 10 -28.39 5.17 -1.22
CA ASP A 10 -28.34 3.74 -0.88
C ASP A 10 -26.93 3.11 -0.91
N GLU A 11 -25.88 3.93 -0.77
CA GLU A 11 -24.52 3.45 -0.66
C GLU A 11 -24.10 3.33 0.81
N THR A 12 -23.63 2.16 1.19
CA THR A 12 -23.19 1.85 2.55
C THR A 12 -21.77 1.30 2.56
N ILE A 13 -20.96 1.78 3.52
CA ILE A 13 -19.63 1.24 3.75
C ILE A 13 -19.81 -0.12 4.43
N GLN A 14 -19.30 -1.18 3.80
CA GLN A 14 -19.33 -2.53 4.31
C GLN A 14 -18.11 -2.84 5.16
N LYS A 15 -16.94 -2.42 4.70
CA LYS A 15 -15.65 -2.66 5.36
C LYS A 15 -14.69 -1.50 5.11
N GLU A 16 -13.78 -1.33 6.08
CA GLU A 16 -12.66 -0.41 5.99
C GLU A 16 -11.36 -1.16 6.27
N TYR A 17 -10.34 -0.86 5.47
CA TYR A 17 -9.00 -1.41 5.62
C TYR A 17 -7.98 -0.29 5.55
N GLU A 18 -6.91 -0.42 6.33
CA GLU A 18 -5.77 0.48 6.33
C GLU A 18 -4.50 -0.29 6.06
N PHE A 19 -3.63 0.28 5.23
CA PHE A 19 -2.34 -0.30 4.90
C PHE A 19 -1.25 0.76 4.93
N SER A 20 -0.07 0.40 5.43
CA SER A 20 1.10 1.27 5.47
C SER A 20 1.97 1.01 4.25
N ASP A 21 2.26 2.05 3.47
CA ASP A 21 3.08 1.92 2.25
C ASP A 21 4.56 1.63 2.55
N SER A 22 5.09 2.20 3.63
CA SER A 22 6.52 2.15 3.96
C SER A 22 6.77 2.05 5.45
N LEU A 23 7.84 1.32 5.82
CA LEU A 23 8.29 1.23 7.20
C LEU A 23 8.79 2.57 7.74
N LEU A 24 9.44 3.40 6.89
CA LEU A 24 9.92 4.72 7.28
C LEU A 24 8.77 5.71 7.47
N LEU A 25 7.66 5.52 6.75
CA LEU A 25 6.48 6.38 6.77
C LEU A 25 5.25 5.61 7.29
N PHE A 26 5.44 4.79 8.33
CA PHE A 26 4.38 3.95 8.90
C PHE A 26 3.15 4.73 9.41
N PHE A 27 3.30 6.02 9.64
CA PHE A 27 2.23 6.94 10.03
C PHE A 27 1.38 7.40 8.83
N LEU A 28 1.88 7.23 7.59
CA LEU A 28 1.12 7.48 6.37
C LEU A 28 0.46 6.20 5.92
N LYS A 29 -0.87 6.16 6.00
CA LYS A 29 -1.66 4.98 5.67
C LYS A 29 -2.54 5.23 4.47
N SER A 30 -2.63 4.22 3.62
CA SER A 30 -3.64 4.13 2.57
C SER A 30 -4.92 3.56 3.15
N HIS A 31 -6.05 4.22 2.93
CA HIS A 31 -7.37 3.80 3.38
C HIS A 31 -8.18 3.24 2.22
N PHE A 32 -8.82 2.10 2.47
CA PHE A 32 -9.64 1.39 1.50
C PHE A 32 -11.03 1.20 2.09
N TRP A 33 -12.04 1.80 1.49
CA TRP A 33 -13.44 1.61 1.87
C TRP A 33 -14.15 0.76 0.82
N LEU A 34 -14.61 -0.39 1.25
CA LEU A 34 -15.45 -1.27 0.44
C LEU A 34 -16.90 -0.88 0.67
N THR A 35 -17.57 -0.42 -0.37
CA THR A 35 -18.99 -0.15 -0.34
C THR A 35 -19.75 -1.19 -1.17
N ASN A 36 -21.07 -1.18 -1.07
CA ASN A 36 -21.93 -2.02 -1.90
C ASN A 36 -21.96 -1.63 -3.40
N LYS A 37 -21.32 -0.50 -3.79
CA LYS A 37 -21.32 0.01 -5.18
C LYS A 37 -19.92 0.23 -5.74
N ARG A 38 -18.95 0.54 -4.90
CA ARG A 38 -17.59 0.89 -5.35
C ARG A 38 -16.53 0.60 -4.28
N LEU A 39 -15.29 0.50 -4.73
CA LEU A 39 -14.09 0.58 -3.90
C LEU A 39 -13.59 2.02 -3.92
N ILE A 40 -13.42 2.63 -2.75
CA ILE A 40 -12.83 3.96 -2.60
C ILE A 40 -11.47 3.77 -1.97
N VAL A 41 -10.44 4.34 -2.58
CA VAL A 41 -9.06 4.27 -2.08
C VAL A 41 -8.55 5.69 -1.90
N ASN A 42 -8.09 6.00 -0.70
CA ASN A 42 -7.36 7.23 -0.40
C ASN A 42 -5.92 6.84 -0.06
N ALA A 43 -5.00 7.17 -0.92
CA ALA A 43 -3.58 6.87 -0.76
C ALA A 43 -2.77 8.15 -0.65
N PRO A 44 -1.80 8.23 0.29
CA PRO A 44 -0.93 9.37 0.42
C PRO A 44 0.05 9.43 -0.77
N ASN A 45 0.18 10.61 -1.34
CA ASN A 45 1.24 10.92 -2.30
C ASN A 45 2.51 11.30 -1.55
N VAL A 46 3.58 10.60 -1.83
CA VAL A 46 4.88 10.84 -1.20
C VAL A 46 5.93 11.07 -2.28
N PHE A 47 6.58 12.22 -2.21
CA PHE A 47 7.78 12.50 -2.99
C PHE A 47 9.03 12.31 -2.11
N LEU A 48 9.79 11.25 -2.35
CA LEU A 48 10.90 10.77 -1.49
C LEU A 48 10.40 10.37 -0.09
N VAL A 49 10.40 11.28 0.87
CA VAL A 49 9.90 11.10 2.25
C VAL A 49 8.96 12.22 2.69
N ILE A 50 8.62 13.15 1.79
CA ILE A 50 7.76 14.30 2.06
C ILE A 50 6.35 13.98 1.56
N PRO A 51 5.33 13.98 2.42
CA PRO A 51 3.96 13.85 1.98
C PRO A 51 3.54 15.10 1.20
N THR A 52 3.11 14.90 -0.04
CA THR A 52 2.71 16.00 -0.96
C THR A 52 1.20 16.13 -1.10
N GLY A 53 0.44 15.24 -0.47
CA GLY A 53 -1.02 15.24 -0.51
C GLY A 53 -1.59 13.83 -0.45
N ASN A 54 -2.89 13.72 -0.68
CA ASN A 54 -3.60 12.44 -0.78
C ASN A 54 -4.36 12.39 -2.10
N ASP A 55 -4.30 11.24 -2.75
CA ASP A 55 -5.14 10.94 -3.92
C ASP A 55 -6.30 10.04 -3.51
N THR A 56 -7.51 10.47 -3.82
CA THR A 56 -8.70 9.63 -3.65
C THR A 56 -9.15 9.13 -5.00
N VAL A 57 -9.13 7.83 -5.18
CA VAL A 57 -9.57 7.16 -6.39
C VAL A 57 -10.75 6.27 -6.09
N THR A 58 -11.74 6.30 -6.97
CA THR A 58 -12.97 5.50 -6.84
C THR A 58 -13.10 4.53 -7.98
N TYR A 59 -13.29 3.25 -7.66
CA TYR A 59 -13.47 2.16 -8.63
C TYR A 59 -14.88 1.59 -8.49
N PRO A 60 -15.79 1.83 -9.44
CA PRO A 60 -17.08 1.15 -9.46
C PRO A 60 -16.87 -0.36 -9.52
N LEU A 61 -17.57 -1.13 -8.68
CA LEU A 61 -17.38 -2.60 -8.61
C LEU A 61 -17.56 -3.27 -9.97
N ARG A 62 -18.52 -2.79 -10.78
CA ARG A 62 -18.76 -3.29 -12.14
C ARG A 62 -17.63 -3.02 -13.14
N ALA A 63 -16.76 -2.04 -12.85
CA ALA A 63 -15.62 -1.70 -13.69
C ALA A 63 -14.34 -2.44 -13.27
N ILE A 64 -14.33 -3.13 -12.13
CA ILE A 64 -13.20 -3.89 -11.65
C ILE A 64 -13.17 -5.23 -12.37
N GLY A 65 -12.19 -5.42 -13.25
CA GLY A 65 -11.99 -6.67 -13.98
C GLY A 65 -11.25 -7.74 -13.16
N GLY A 66 -10.61 -7.36 -12.06
CA GLY A 66 -9.96 -8.29 -11.15
C GLY A 66 -9.10 -7.60 -10.10
N VAL A 67 -8.91 -8.29 -8.97
CA VAL A 67 -8.04 -7.83 -7.88
C VAL A 67 -7.17 -8.99 -7.43
N LYS A 68 -5.88 -8.73 -7.26
CA LYS A 68 -4.91 -9.74 -6.80
C LYS A 68 -3.86 -9.15 -5.88
N THR A 69 -3.22 -10.00 -5.08
CA THR A 69 -1.97 -9.67 -4.41
C THR A 69 -0.80 -10.09 -5.30
N LYS A 70 0.24 -9.25 -5.33
CA LYS A 70 1.50 -9.53 -6.00
C LYS A 70 2.63 -9.26 -5.02
N THR A 71 3.58 -10.17 -4.92
CA THR A 71 4.80 -9.94 -4.14
C THR A 71 5.93 -9.64 -5.11
N GLU A 72 6.62 -8.54 -4.86
CA GLU A 72 7.78 -8.10 -5.64
C GLU A 72 9.00 -7.93 -4.75
N LEU A 73 10.15 -8.31 -5.28
CA LEU A 73 11.44 -8.02 -4.67
C LEU A 73 12.11 -6.87 -5.43
N LYS A 74 12.26 -5.73 -4.77
CA LYS A 74 13.05 -4.62 -5.31
C LYS A 74 14.53 -4.86 -5.07
N PHE A 75 15.19 -5.54 -6.02
CA PHE A 75 16.57 -5.95 -5.92
C PHE A 75 17.52 -4.77 -5.64
N MET A 76 17.32 -3.62 -6.27
CA MET A 76 18.15 -2.42 -6.03
C MET A 76 18.01 -1.90 -4.60
N SER A 77 16.80 -1.92 -4.03
CA SER A 77 16.58 -1.53 -2.62
C SER A 77 17.21 -2.53 -1.66
N LEU A 78 17.16 -3.83 -1.97
CA LEU A 78 17.82 -4.87 -1.20
C LEU A 78 19.34 -4.68 -1.20
N MET A 79 19.95 -4.56 -2.37
CA MET A 79 21.39 -4.36 -2.51
C MET A 79 21.87 -3.08 -1.83
N GLY A 80 21.14 -1.97 -2.03
CA GLY A 80 21.44 -0.70 -1.37
C GLY A 80 21.31 -0.78 0.15
N GLY A 81 20.27 -1.42 0.65
CA GLY A 81 20.06 -1.63 2.07
C GLY A 81 21.15 -2.49 2.71
N VAL A 82 21.55 -3.59 2.06
CA VAL A 82 22.66 -4.46 2.51
C VAL A 82 23.98 -3.70 2.50
N ALA A 83 24.27 -2.93 1.46
CA ALA A 83 25.48 -2.11 1.38
C ALA A 83 25.53 -1.08 2.52
N LEU A 84 24.44 -0.34 2.76
CA LEU A 84 24.34 0.62 3.86
C LEU A 84 24.52 -0.05 5.22
N PHE A 85 23.94 -1.23 5.40
CA PHE A 85 24.08 -1.99 6.64
C PHE A 85 25.53 -2.42 6.90
N LEU A 86 26.22 -2.97 5.90
CA LEU A 86 27.62 -3.41 6.02
C LEU A 86 28.58 -2.23 6.24
N ILE A 87 28.41 -1.13 5.50
CA ILE A 87 29.19 0.10 5.70
C ILE A 87 28.91 0.65 7.09
N GLY A 88 27.65 0.64 7.55
CA GLY A 88 27.27 1.07 8.88
C GLY A 88 27.94 0.27 9.99
N LEU A 89 28.09 -1.04 9.84
CA LEU A 89 28.83 -1.89 10.78
C LEU A 89 30.31 -1.52 10.82
N SER A 90 30.92 -1.20 9.68
CA SER A 90 32.31 -0.78 9.59
C SER A 90 32.59 0.57 10.26
N LEU A 91 31.60 1.46 10.22
CA LEU A 91 31.70 2.85 10.73
C LEU A 91 30.95 3.05 12.05
N ILE A 92 30.71 1.99 12.85
CA ILE A 92 29.81 2.03 14.02
C ILE A 92 30.24 3.06 15.09
N LYS A 93 31.52 3.41 15.14
CA LYS A 93 32.08 4.41 16.08
C LYS A 93 31.82 5.87 15.66
N SER A 94 31.26 6.09 14.48
CA SER A 94 30.98 7.44 13.95
C SER A 94 29.54 7.51 13.43
N VAL A 95 29.35 7.57 12.12
CA VAL A 95 28.03 7.66 11.46
C VAL A 95 27.36 6.31 11.21
N GLY A 96 27.98 5.22 11.63
CA GLY A 96 27.54 3.87 11.31
C GLY A 96 26.13 3.54 11.81
N ILE A 97 25.77 4.02 13.01
CA ILE A 97 24.42 3.79 13.56
C ILE A 97 23.36 4.38 12.63
N LEU A 98 23.58 5.57 12.10
CA LEU A 98 22.65 6.21 11.18
C LEU A 98 22.51 5.43 9.87
N LEU A 99 23.61 4.90 9.33
CA LEU A 99 23.62 4.05 8.13
C LEU A 99 22.85 2.74 8.37
N ILE A 100 23.01 2.12 9.56
CA ILE A 100 22.27 0.92 9.94
C ILE A 100 20.77 1.23 10.03
N LEU A 101 20.38 2.35 10.66
CA LEU A 101 18.99 2.78 10.77
C LEU A 101 18.34 3.05 9.41
N LEU A 102 19.09 3.41 8.39
CA LEU A 102 18.59 3.55 7.02
C LEU A 102 18.66 2.22 6.25
N GLY A 103 19.68 1.40 6.47
CA GLY A 103 19.88 0.13 5.79
C GLY A 103 18.81 -0.90 6.13
N VAL A 104 18.47 -1.07 7.41
CA VAL A 104 17.48 -2.06 7.87
C VAL A 104 16.10 -1.82 7.26
N PRO A 105 15.51 -0.61 7.34
CA PRO A 105 14.23 -0.34 6.68
C PRO A 105 14.26 -0.53 5.16
N SER A 106 15.40 -0.24 4.51
CA SER A 106 15.58 -0.44 3.08
C SER A 106 15.55 -1.91 2.70
N ILE A 107 16.15 -2.80 3.51
CA ILE A 107 16.12 -4.25 3.31
C ILE A 107 14.69 -4.76 3.48
N ILE A 108 14.00 -4.37 4.56
CA ILE A 108 12.61 -4.80 4.82
C ILE A 108 11.68 -4.29 3.70
N GLY A 109 11.83 -3.03 3.31
CA GLY A 109 11.05 -2.40 2.24
C GLY A 109 11.35 -2.93 0.83
N ALA A 110 12.41 -3.73 0.67
CA ALA A 110 12.68 -4.42 -0.59
C ALA A 110 11.69 -5.54 -0.87
N PHE A 111 11.13 -6.16 0.16
CA PHE A 111 10.07 -7.17 0.07
C PHE A 111 8.71 -6.46 0.06
N ARG A 112 8.26 -6.05 -1.12
CA ARG A 112 6.95 -5.40 -1.28
C ARG A 112 5.87 -6.40 -1.61
N THR A 113 4.74 -6.25 -0.95
CA THR A 113 3.50 -6.88 -1.37
C THR A 113 2.57 -5.78 -1.87
N LEU A 114 1.95 -6.02 -3.01
CA LEU A 114 1.13 -5.07 -3.74
C LEU A 114 -0.30 -5.58 -3.83
N ILE A 115 -1.27 -4.70 -3.62
CA ILE A 115 -2.66 -4.91 -4.01
C ILE A 115 -2.79 -4.34 -5.42
N VAL A 116 -3.14 -5.18 -6.37
CA VAL A 116 -3.28 -4.83 -7.78
C VAL A 116 -4.77 -4.80 -8.12
N VAL A 117 -5.26 -3.63 -8.49
CA VAL A 117 -6.64 -3.43 -8.94
C VAL A 117 -6.61 -3.16 -10.44
N ALA A 118 -7.24 -4.04 -11.21
CA ALA A 118 -7.43 -3.86 -12.65
C ALA A 118 -8.85 -3.34 -12.89
N SER A 119 -8.95 -2.13 -13.43
CA SER A 119 -10.23 -1.49 -13.76
C SER A 119 -10.25 -1.07 -15.21
N GLY A 120 -11.38 -1.26 -15.88
CA GLY A 120 -11.55 -0.93 -17.30
C GLY A 120 -11.43 0.56 -17.64
N GLY A 121 -11.57 1.47 -16.64
CA GLY A 121 -11.46 2.92 -16.86
C GLY A 121 -10.10 3.50 -16.51
N THR A 122 -9.42 2.97 -15.48
CA THR A 122 -8.17 3.52 -14.94
C THR A 122 -6.95 2.62 -15.23
N GLY A 123 -7.16 1.47 -15.87
CA GLY A 123 -6.11 0.51 -16.13
C GLY A 123 -5.75 -0.30 -14.87
N VAL A 124 -4.46 -0.60 -14.72
CA VAL A 124 -3.94 -1.37 -13.58
C VAL A 124 -3.27 -0.42 -12.62
N VAL A 125 -3.75 -0.40 -11.38
CA VAL A 125 -3.16 0.40 -10.30
C VAL A 125 -2.66 -0.53 -9.20
N GLU A 126 -1.50 -0.23 -8.66
CA GLU A 126 -0.82 -1.02 -7.65
C GLU A 126 -0.67 -0.20 -6.36
N TYR A 127 -1.12 -0.75 -5.24
CA TYR A 127 -0.99 -0.18 -3.91
C TYR A 127 -0.06 -1.06 -3.07
N SER A 128 1.05 -0.49 -2.59
CA SER A 128 1.97 -1.23 -1.74
C SER A 128 1.48 -1.33 -0.31
N HIS A 129 1.89 -2.40 0.37
CA HIS A 129 1.67 -2.57 1.80
C HIS A 129 2.82 -3.35 2.43
N LEU A 130 2.94 -3.25 3.75
CA LEU A 130 4.00 -3.93 4.49
C LEU A 130 3.75 -5.46 4.53
N PRO A 131 4.82 -6.28 4.57
CA PRO A 131 4.70 -7.75 4.49
C PRO A 131 3.79 -8.38 5.54
N TRP A 132 3.77 -7.84 6.76
CA TRP A 132 2.91 -8.35 7.86
C TRP A 132 1.44 -7.98 7.70
N GLU A 133 1.10 -7.02 6.84
CA GLU A 133 -0.29 -6.64 6.50
C GLU A 133 -0.87 -7.53 5.39
N ALA A 134 -0.07 -8.44 4.82
CA ALA A 134 -0.48 -9.33 3.72
C ALA A 134 -1.72 -10.19 4.05
N GLY A 135 -1.91 -10.54 5.31
CA GLY A 135 -3.10 -11.26 5.77
C GLY A 135 -4.38 -10.44 5.59
N ASN A 136 -4.34 -9.17 6.00
CA ASN A 136 -5.47 -8.24 5.86
C ASN A 136 -5.71 -7.91 4.38
N ALA A 137 -4.66 -7.76 3.58
CA ALA A 137 -4.78 -7.52 2.15
C ALA A 137 -5.47 -8.70 1.44
N LYS A 138 -5.10 -9.94 1.74
CA LYS A 138 -5.76 -11.14 1.21
C LYS A 138 -7.24 -11.21 1.62
N LYS A 139 -7.54 -10.85 2.89
CA LYS A 139 -8.92 -10.80 3.38
C LYS A 139 -9.74 -9.76 2.63
N MET A 140 -9.22 -8.54 2.48
CA MET A 140 -9.85 -7.48 1.71
C MET A 140 -10.14 -7.92 0.26
N ILE A 141 -9.16 -8.54 -0.40
CA ILE A 141 -9.33 -9.02 -1.78
C ILE A 141 -10.40 -10.10 -1.88
N LYS A 142 -10.46 -11.02 -0.91
CA LYS A 142 -11.50 -12.05 -0.88
C LYS A 142 -12.89 -11.43 -0.76
N GLU A 143 -13.07 -10.48 0.15
CA GLU A 143 -14.33 -9.78 0.35
C GLU A 143 -14.70 -8.93 -0.88
N LEU A 144 -13.74 -8.22 -1.47
CA LEU A 144 -13.97 -7.45 -2.69
C LEU A 144 -14.38 -8.34 -3.87
N ASN A 145 -13.72 -9.48 -4.07
CA ASN A 145 -14.12 -10.43 -5.10
C ASN A 145 -15.51 -11.03 -4.86
N GLN A 146 -15.91 -11.21 -3.60
CA GLN A 146 -17.25 -11.62 -3.23
C GLN A 146 -18.29 -10.56 -3.64
N LEU A 147 -18.05 -9.30 -3.30
CA LEU A 147 -18.92 -8.18 -3.71
C LEU A 147 -19.04 -8.04 -5.22
N ILE A 148 -17.94 -8.25 -5.95
CA ILE A 148 -17.95 -8.22 -7.42
C ILE A 148 -18.79 -9.38 -7.99
N ALA A 149 -18.76 -10.55 -7.37
CA ALA A 149 -19.52 -11.71 -7.82
C ALA A 149 -21.03 -11.61 -7.54
N GLU A 150 -21.44 -10.73 -6.62
CA GLU A 150 -22.86 -10.54 -6.22
C GLU A 150 -23.58 -9.47 -7.08
N ILE A 151 -22.85 -8.81 -7.99
CA ILE A 151 -23.36 -7.75 -8.88
C ILE A 151 -23.64 -8.30 -10.28
#